data_d03cc3e8290314ed73d03c5bbcaae846
#
_entry.id   d03cc3e8290314ed73d03c5bbcaae846
#
_cell.length_a   1.000
_cell.length_b   1.000
_cell.length_c   1.000
_cell.angle_alpha   90.00
_cell.angle_beta   90.00
_cell.angle_gamma   90.00
#
_symmetry.space_group_name_H-M   'P 1'
#
loop_
_entity.id
_entity.type
_entity.pdbx_description
1 polymer ?
#
loop_
_entity_poly.entity_id
_entity_poly.type
_entity_poly.pdbx_seq_one_letter_code
_entity_poly.pdbx_strand_id
1 'polypeptide(L)'
;MFAGNVLKVTKDGASYIDETGTVKWDVSYAMKMPKAEVCGDYAIVADMNGKDVYIFTTEGEVSRQTLSYDIANVDIAQQGVYCLVLIGEDGSYISEYDKDSKKIYEKKASIDKDGYPLDIDISNDGVKLIVSYLRVNGVKTETVLAAYNFGSVGQNKNADRLMDSYTIEDSLYPTVKFIDNDTIACFGDKDIRLYTMVEEPKEKTVIDLEGREMQGVFYNSTCVGYIALADSGSGSKYKIYTYGSNGSQKSVVSYSDSYDKIYAAQDEIIVVGDMDCSIFRLNGSTKFKYSFPKKLVNVVPDANKEEYVVISESETQIIALK
;
A
#
# COMPACT_ATOMS: atom_id res chain seq x y z
N MET A 1 -8.63 4.57 -7.60
CA MET A 1 -10.10 4.46 -7.87
C MET A 1 -10.80 4.04 -6.59
N PHE A 2 -11.99 4.49 -6.39
CA PHE A 2 -12.83 4.16 -5.25
C PHE A 2 -14.18 3.67 -5.77
N ALA A 3 -14.49 2.39 -5.57
CA ALA A 3 -15.70 1.74 -6.08
C ALA A 3 -16.02 2.08 -7.54
N GLY A 4 -15.03 2.00 -8.42
CA GLY A 4 -15.18 2.27 -9.86
C GLY A 4 -15.10 3.75 -10.29
N ASN A 5 -15.14 4.69 -9.36
CA ASN A 5 -15.14 6.13 -9.60
C ASN A 5 -13.89 6.82 -9.05
N VAL A 6 -13.78 8.13 -9.17
CA VAL A 6 -12.64 8.92 -8.72
C VAL A 6 -12.89 9.51 -7.34
N LEU A 7 -12.07 9.15 -6.35
CA LEU A 7 -11.94 9.89 -5.10
C LEU A 7 -10.83 10.93 -5.28
N LYS A 8 -11.20 12.21 -5.35
CA LYS A 8 -10.27 13.34 -5.39
C LYS A 8 -10.02 13.82 -3.96
N VAL A 9 -8.77 13.80 -3.54
CA VAL A 9 -8.35 14.25 -2.20
C VAL A 9 -7.38 15.40 -2.33
N THR A 10 -7.64 16.48 -1.60
CA THR A 10 -6.82 17.69 -1.54
C THR A 10 -6.61 18.10 -0.08
N LYS A 11 -5.86 19.17 0.16
CA LYS A 11 -5.69 19.73 1.51
C LYS A 11 -6.97 20.34 2.08
N ASP A 12 -7.90 20.74 1.21
CA ASP A 12 -9.10 21.48 1.56
C ASP A 12 -10.37 20.62 1.58
N GLY A 13 -10.28 19.35 1.14
CA GLY A 13 -11.43 18.46 1.11
C GLY A 13 -11.25 17.23 0.24
N ALA A 14 -12.29 16.38 0.25
CA ALA A 14 -12.44 15.22 -0.59
C ALA A 14 -13.73 15.27 -1.40
N SER A 15 -13.68 14.87 -2.67
CA SER A 15 -14.83 14.81 -3.57
C SER A 15 -14.90 13.44 -4.23
N TYR A 16 -16.09 12.88 -4.36
CA TYR A 16 -16.36 11.66 -5.10
C TYR A 16 -17.01 12.00 -6.43
N ILE A 17 -16.38 11.59 -7.51
CA ILE A 17 -16.69 12.02 -8.88
C ILE A 17 -16.94 10.77 -9.71
N ASP A 18 -18.13 10.69 -10.36
CA ASP A 18 -18.46 9.56 -11.21
C ASP A 18 -17.76 9.61 -12.58
N GLU A 19 -17.97 8.57 -13.37
CA GLU A 19 -17.40 8.41 -14.72
C GLU A 19 -17.79 9.52 -15.70
N THR A 20 -18.92 10.21 -15.44
CA THR A 20 -19.38 11.36 -16.25
C THR A 20 -18.76 12.69 -15.82
N GLY A 21 -17.95 12.69 -14.74
CA GLY A 21 -17.40 13.89 -14.13
C GLY A 21 -18.35 14.61 -13.16
N THR A 22 -19.47 13.97 -12.82
CA THR A 22 -20.44 14.56 -11.88
C THR A 22 -20.01 14.31 -10.45
N VAL A 23 -19.92 15.38 -9.65
CA VAL A 23 -19.61 15.28 -8.21
C VAL A 23 -20.84 14.72 -7.49
N LYS A 24 -20.68 13.56 -6.86
CA LYS A 24 -21.73 12.90 -6.07
C LYS A 24 -21.81 13.48 -4.66
N TRP A 25 -20.64 13.70 -4.07
CA TRP A 25 -20.51 14.41 -2.80
C TRP A 25 -19.17 15.15 -2.71
N ASP A 26 -19.16 16.15 -1.86
CA ASP A 26 -17.99 16.97 -1.55
C ASP A 26 -17.96 17.25 -0.04
N VAL A 27 -16.82 17.00 0.60
CA VAL A 27 -16.64 17.21 2.04
C VAL A 27 -15.39 18.07 2.26
N SER A 28 -15.59 19.21 2.90
CA SER A 28 -14.52 20.14 3.21
C SER A 28 -13.85 19.79 4.55
N TYR A 29 -12.55 19.87 4.57
CA TYR A 29 -11.70 19.80 5.77
C TYR A 29 -10.45 20.66 5.56
N ALA A 30 -9.58 20.74 6.57
CA ALA A 30 -8.28 21.41 6.43
C ALA A 30 -7.18 20.46 6.91
N MET A 31 -6.43 19.87 5.99
CA MET A 31 -5.32 18.96 6.27
C MET A 31 -4.03 19.51 5.66
N LYS A 32 -2.89 19.23 6.31
CA LYS A 32 -1.57 19.62 5.80
C LYS A 32 -1.02 18.60 4.81
N MET A 33 -1.18 17.32 5.12
CA MET A 33 -0.63 16.20 4.35
C MET A 33 -1.66 15.06 4.23
N PRO A 34 -2.77 15.26 3.50
CA PRO A 34 -3.77 14.22 3.37
C PRO A 34 -3.22 13.00 2.63
N LYS A 35 -3.39 11.83 3.22
CA LYS A 35 -3.16 10.52 2.62
C LYS A 35 -4.49 9.79 2.55
N ALA A 36 -4.79 9.19 1.40
CA ALA A 36 -5.99 8.38 1.23
C ALA A 36 -5.61 6.93 0.95
N GLU A 37 -6.30 6.01 1.63
CA GLU A 37 -6.29 4.58 1.33
C GLU A 37 -7.72 4.12 1.03
N VAL A 38 -7.85 3.11 0.19
CA VAL A 38 -9.15 2.63 -0.29
C VAL A 38 -9.18 1.11 -0.26
N CYS A 39 -10.21 0.53 0.32
CA CYS A 39 -10.46 -0.91 0.27
C CYS A 39 -11.96 -1.19 0.10
N GLY A 40 -12.34 -1.84 -1.01
CA GLY A 40 -13.75 -2.08 -1.33
C GLY A 40 -14.57 -0.80 -1.42
N ASP A 41 -15.64 -0.74 -0.62
CA ASP A 41 -16.58 0.38 -0.58
C ASP A 41 -16.21 1.43 0.49
N TYR A 42 -15.04 1.34 1.09
CA TYR A 42 -14.56 2.28 2.11
C TYR A 42 -13.29 2.98 1.66
N ALA A 43 -13.18 4.24 2.04
CA ALA A 43 -11.98 5.04 1.93
C ALA A 43 -11.69 5.73 3.26
N ILE A 44 -10.41 5.86 3.59
CA ILE A 44 -9.92 6.65 4.70
C ILE A 44 -9.10 7.81 4.16
N VAL A 45 -9.26 8.99 4.75
CA VAL A 45 -8.38 10.14 4.52
C VAL A 45 -7.83 10.57 5.87
N ALA A 46 -6.52 10.55 6.02
CA ALA A 46 -5.82 10.90 7.24
C ALA A 46 -4.83 12.04 7.00
N ASP A 47 -4.73 12.99 7.93
CA ASP A 47 -3.72 14.05 7.90
C ASP A 47 -2.40 13.50 8.46
N MET A 48 -1.46 13.15 7.58
CA MET A 48 -0.16 12.62 7.98
C MET A 48 0.64 13.67 8.74
N ASN A 49 1.23 13.28 9.87
CA ASN A 49 1.83 14.17 10.88
C ASN A 49 0.83 15.19 11.47
N GLY A 50 -0.44 14.93 11.33
CA GLY A 50 -1.58 15.59 11.96
C GLY A 50 -2.41 14.56 12.74
N LYS A 51 -3.67 14.92 13.04
CA LYS A 51 -4.50 14.13 13.97
C LYS A 51 -5.88 13.77 13.43
N ASP A 52 -6.23 14.28 12.26
CA ASP A 52 -7.59 14.14 11.73
C ASP A 52 -7.71 12.94 10.80
N VAL A 53 -8.79 12.19 10.97
CA VAL A 53 -9.16 11.03 10.16
C VAL A 53 -10.61 11.14 9.75
N TYR A 54 -10.89 10.85 8.48
CA TYR A 54 -12.22 10.80 7.89
C TYR A 54 -12.42 9.46 7.20
N ILE A 55 -13.56 8.83 7.42
CA ILE A 55 -13.99 7.59 6.76
C ILE A 55 -15.13 7.92 5.82
N PHE A 56 -15.02 7.44 4.59
CA PHE A 56 -15.97 7.64 3.51
C PHE A 56 -16.47 6.32 2.94
N THR A 57 -17.69 6.38 2.39
CA THR A 57 -18.23 5.41 1.45
C THR A 57 -18.63 6.13 0.15
N THR A 58 -19.19 5.40 -0.81
CA THR A 58 -19.76 5.99 -2.03
C THR A 58 -20.90 6.97 -1.75
N GLU A 59 -21.52 6.87 -0.56
CA GLU A 59 -22.64 7.72 -0.13
C GLU A 59 -22.17 8.99 0.62
N GLY A 60 -20.87 9.10 0.95
CA GLY A 60 -20.31 10.24 1.65
C GLY A 60 -19.55 9.89 2.92
N GLU A 61 -19.43 10.87 3.81
CA GLU A 61 -18.76 10.70 5.10
C GLU A 61 -19.54 9.75 6.02
N VAL A 62 -18.85 8.76 6.56
CA VAL A 62 -19.38 7.81 7.57
C VAL A 62 -19.06 8.30 8.96
N SER A 63 -17.78 8.63 9.19
CA SER A 63 -17.30 9.09 10.50
C SER A 63 -16.05 9.96 10.34
N ARG A 64 -15.77 10.72 11.39
CA ARG A 64 -14.52 11.47 11.55
C ARG A 64 -14.12 11.54 12.99
N GLN A 65 -12.82 11.62 13.23
CA GLN A 65 -12.28 11.87 14.56
C GLN A 65 -10.98 12.67 14.51
N THR A 66 -10.70 13.35 15.61
CA THR A 66 -9.41 13.98 15.88
C THR A 66 -8.73 13.18 16.98
N LEU A 67 -7.55 12.66 16.69
CA LEU A 67 -6.78 11.78 17.57
C LEU A 67 -5.95 12.59 18.59
N SER A 68 -5.46 11.93 19.65
CA SER A 68 -4.58 12.56 20.64
C SER A 68 -3.14 12.71 20.15
N TYR A 69 -2.69 11.83 19.24
CA TYR A 69 -1.32 11.73 18.75
C TYR A 69 -1.26 11.91 17.24
N ASP A 70 -0.09 12.23 16.74
CA ASP A 70 0.14 12.45 15.31
C ASP A 70 0.15 11.14 14.55
N ILE A 71 -0.46 11.13 13.35
CA ILE A 71 -0.61 9.96 12.50
C ILE A 71 0.67 9.78 11.68
N ALA A 72 1.34 8.64 11.83
CA ALA A 72 2.52 8.27 11.04
C ALA A 72 2.20 7.33 9.88
N ASN A 73 1.18 6.47 10.04
CA ASN A 73 0.72 5.61 8.95
C ASN A 73 -0.74 5.20 9.16
N VAL A 74 -1.38 4.77 8.06
CA VAL A 74 -2.81 4.44 8.02
C VAL A 74 -3.08 3.40 6.95
N ASP A 75 -4.00 2.47 7.24
CA ASP A 75 -4.57 1.56 6.27
C ASP A 75 -6.00 1.17 6.64
N ILE A 76 -6.79 0.65 5.67
CA ILE A 76 -8.22 0.36 5.81
C ILE A 76 -8.61 -0.96 5.13
N ALA A 77 -9.52 -1.70 5.75
CA ALA A 77 -10.09 -2.96 5.25
C ALA A 77 -11.47 -2.76 4.59
N GLN A 78 -11.97 -3.79 3.89
CA GLN A 78 -13.21 -3.76 3.10
C GLN A 78 -14.48 -3.43 3.90
N GLN A 79 -14.52 -3.74 5.20
CA GLN A 79 -15.66 -3.41 6.07
C GLN A 79 -15.53 -2.07 6.80
N GLY A 80 -14.48 -1.28 6.45
CA GLY A 80 -14.22 0.02 7.05
C GLY A 80 -13.49 -0.05 8.40
N VAL A 81 -13.02 -1.24 8.81
CA VAL A 81 -12.04 -1.35 9.91
C VAL A 81 -10.73 -0.75 9.42
N TYR A 82 -10.11 0.07 10.23
CA TYR A 82 -8.86 0.73 9.87
C TYR A 82 -7.83 0.69 10.99
N CYS A 83 -6.58 0.72 10.63
CA CYS A 83 -5.46 0.73 11.55
C CYS A 83 -4.59 1.99 11.36
N LEU A 84 -3.98 2.41 12.46
CA LEU A 84 -3.15 3.61 12.53
C LEU A 84 -1.85 3.32 13.28
N VAL A 85 -0.76 3.90 12.80
CA VAL A 85 0.43 4.14 13.60
C VAL A 85 0.37 5.58 14.11
N LEU A 86 0.36 5.74 15.41
CA LEU A 86 0.34 7.04 16.08
C LEU A 86 1.65 7.26 16.83
N ILE A 87 2.18 8.47 16.77
CA ILE A 87 3.43 8.84 17.44
C ILE A 87 3.11 9.77 18.62
N GLY A 88 3.31 9.26 19.83
CA GLY A 88 3.20 10.00 21.07
C GLY A 88 4.57 10.39 21.64
N GLU A 89 4.57 11.19 22.70
CA GLU A 89 5.80 11.64 23.38
C GLU A 89 6.55 10.47 24.06
N ASP A 90 5.84 9.43 24.47
CA ASP A 90 6.34 8.32 25.28
C ASP A 90 6.34 6.97 24.56
N GLY A 91 6.18 6.98 23.22
CA GLY A 91 6.17 5.80 22.37
C GLY A 91 5.24 5.91 21.20
N SER A 92 5.18 4.84 20.42
CA SER A 92 4.24 4.70 19.30
C SER A 92 3.04 3.88 19.71
N TYR A 93 1.91 4.10 19.07
CA TYR A 93 0.68 3.34 19.30
C TYR A 93 0.21 2.72 18.00
N ILE A 94 -0.04 1.41 18.03
CA ILE A 94 -0.72 0.68 16.98
C ILE A 94 -2.18 0.56 17.40
N SER A 95 -3.05 1.24 16.69
CA SER A 95 -4.47 1.34 17.06
C SER A 95 -5.35 0.86 15.91
N GLU A 96 -6.40 0.14 16.23
CA GLU A 96 -7.42 -0.35 15.30
C GLU A 96 -8.79 0.20 15.71
N TYR A 97 -9.57 0.61 14.73
CA TYR A 97 -10.89 1.22 14.89
C TYR A 97 -11.89 0.60 13.92
N ASP A 98 -13.16 0.58 14.29
CA ASP A 98 -14.25 0.27 13.37
C ASP A 98 -14.61 1.49 12.49
N LYS A 99 -15.49 1.28 11.50
CA LYS A 99 -15.96 2.30 10.58
C LYS A 99 -16.64 3.51 11.26
N ASP A 100 -17.14 3.33 12.49
CA ASP A 100 -17.77 4.38 13.28
C ASP A 100 -16.77 5.08 14.22
N SER A 101 -15.46 4.86 13.99
CA SER A 101 -14.33 5.41 14.76
C SER A 101 -14.29 4.97 16.22
N LYS A 102 -14.88 3.83 16.55
CA LYS A 102 -14.77 3.21 17.86
C LYS A 102 -13.51 2.35 17.92
N LYS A 103 -12.67 2.59 18.95
CA LYS A 103 -11.43 1.83 19.13
C LYS A 103 -11.71 0.37 19.46
N ILE A 104 -11.15 -0.53 18.65
CA ILE A 104 -11.20 -1.99 18.82
C ILE A 104 -9.98 -2.48 19.60
N TYR A 105 -8.80 -1.95 19.25
CA TYR A 105 -7.53 -2.39 19.81
C TYR A 105 -6.54 -1.23 19.90
N GLU A 106 -5.64 -1.33 20.87
CA GLU A 106 -4.48 -0.44 20.96
C GLU A 106 -3.33 -1.16 21.66
N LYS A 107 -2.16 -1.08 21.05
CA LYS A 107 -0.90 -1.52 21.63
C LYS A 107 0.07 -0.35 21.66
N LYS A 108 0.60 -0.05 22.84
CA LYS A 108 1.76 0.82 22.99
C LYS A 108 3.02 0.06 22.65
N ALA A 109 3.76 0.53 21.67
CA ALA A 109 5.08 0.04 21.28
C ALA A 109 6.15 0.98 21.84
N SER A 110 7.11 0.42 22.57
CA SER A 110 8.25 1.19 23.07
C SER A 110 9.45 1.01 22.14
N ILE A 111 10.21 2.07 21.91
CA ILE A 111 11.38 2.07 21.03
C ILE A 111 12.39 1.01 21.48
N ASP A 112 12.61 0.86 22.80
CA ASP A 112 13.60 -0.06 23.37
C ASP A 112 13.23 -1.55 23.19
N LYS A 113 11.94 -1.89 23.20
CA LYS A 113 11.47 -3.29 23.16
C LYS A 113 10.99 -3.68 21.78
N ASP A 114 10.07 -2.89 21.25
CA ASP A 114 9.40 -3.22 19.99
C ASP A 114 10.15 -2.63 18.78
N GLY A 115 10.72 -1.43 18.94
CA GLY A 115 11.31 -0.63 17.86
C GLY A 115 10.40 0.51 17.42
N TYR A 116 10.85 1.24 16.40
CA TYR A 116 10.07 2.30 15.74
C TYR A 116 9.25 1.69 14.58
N PRO A 117 7.93 1.86 14.55
CA PRO A 117 7.09 1.32 13.48
C PRO A 117 7.39 2.01 12.15
N LEU A 118 7.78 1.23 11.14
CA LEU A 118 8.07 1.70 9.78
C LEU A 118 6.84 1.66 8.89
N ASP A 119 6.10 0.55 8.93
CA ASP A 119 4.90 0.35 8.12
C ASP A 119 3.90 -0.55 8.83
N ILE A 120 2.64 -0.42 8.43
CA ILE A 120 1.51 -1.18 8.92
C ILE A 120 0.58 -1.50 7.76
N ASP A 121 0.00 -2.69 7.77
CA ASP A 121 -0.99 -3.08 6.77
C ASP A 121 -2.02 -4.04 7.38
N ILE A 122 -3.29 -3.86 7.00
CA ILE A 122 -4.41 -4.69 7.46
C ILE A 122 -4.90 -5.56 6.30
N SER A 123 -5.21 -6.83 6.58
CA SER A 123 -5.81 -7.70 5.55
C SER A 123 -7.16 -7.16 5.07
N ASN A 124 -7.53 -7.41 3.81
CA ASN A 124 -8.78 -6.88 3.25
C ASN A 124 -10.02 -7.25 4.06
N ASP A 125 -10.02 -8.42 4.72
CA ASP A 125 -11.09 -8.85 5.63
C ASP A 125 -11.04 -8.21 7.03
N GLY A 126 -10.03 -7.36 7.32
CA GLY A 126 -9.87 -6.65 8.59
C GLY A 126 -9.56 -7.53 9.80
N VAL A 127 -9.13 -8.78 9.57
CA VAL A 127 -8.91 -9.75 10.64
C VAL A 127 -7.45 -9.84 11.07
N LYS A 128 -6.53 -9.49 10.16
CA LYS A 128 -5.09 -9.66 10.37
C LYS A 128 -4.35 -8.35 10.15
N LEU A 129 -3.29 -8.16 10.90
CA LEU A 129 -2.44 -6.97 10.85
C LEU A 129 -0.98 -7.40 10.82
N ILE A 130 -0.19 -6.76 9.99
CA ILE A 130 1.27 -6.84 9.99
C ILE A 130 1.87 -5.48 10.31
N VAL A 131 2.88 -5.46 11.16
CA VAL A 131 3.64 -4.25 11.48
C VAL A 131 5.13 -4.54 11.30
N SER A 132 5.82 -3.65 10.61
CA SER A 132 7.28 -3.65 10.52
C SER A 132 7.84 -2.63 11.49
N TYR A 133 8.76 -3.06 12.36
CA TYR A 133 9.46 -2.18 13.29
C TYR A 133 10.96 -2.15 13.01
N LEU A 134 11.53 -0.97 13.04
CA LEU A 134 12.98 -0.76 13.10
C LEU A 134 13.45 -0.80 14.55
N ARG A 135 14.32 -1.71 14.87
CA ARG A 135 14.97 -1.80 16.20
C ARG A 135 16.47 -1.65 16.07
N VAL A 136 17.07 -0.93 17.00
CA VAL A 136 18.53 -0.80 17.13
C VAL A 136 18.96 -1.58 18.35
N ASN A 137 19.81 -2.60 18.15
CA ASN A 137 20.33 -3.46 19.20
C ASN A 137 21.86 -3.31 19.25
N GLY A 138 22.32 -2.42 20.11
CA GLY A 138 23.73 -2.03 20.17
C GLY A 138 24.16 -1.30 18.88
N VAL A 139 25.01 -1.94 18.07
CA VAL A 139 25.49 -1.40 16.78
C VAL A 139 24.74 -2.00 15.57
N LYS A 140 23.83 -2.95 15.82
CA LYS A 140 23.08 -3.65 14.77
C LYS A 140 21.71 -3.00 14.56
N THR A 141 21.32 -2.95 13.31
CA THR A 141 19.96 -2.60 12.91
C THR A 141 19.19 -3.89 12.65
N GLU A 142 17.99 -3.98 13.18
CA GLU A 142 17.10 -5.14 13.04
C GLU A 142 15.73 -4.68 12.58
N THR A 143 15.07 -5.48 11.76
CA THR A 143 13.63 -5.35 11.55
C THR A 143 12.90 -6.42 12.34
N VAL A 144 11.85 -6.01 13.05
CA VAL A 144 10.90 -6.92 13.70
C VAL A 144 9.58 -6.87 12.92
N LEU A 145 9.22 -7.99 12.31
CA LEU A 145 7.92 -8.16 11.66
C LEU A 145 6.97 -8.81 12.67
N ALA A 146 5.96 -8.07 13.11
CA ALA A 146 4.99 -8.55 14.10
C ALA A 146 3.62 -8.75 13.44
N ALA A 147 3.08 -9.95 13.52
CA ALA A 147 1.82 -10.35 12.93
C ALA A 147 0.73 -10.58 13.98
N TYR A 148 -0.43 -9.99 13.80
CA TYR A 148 -1.57 -10.02 14.71
C TYR A 148 -2.78 -10.64 14.03
N ASN A 149 -3.63 -11.30 14.83
CA ASN A 149 -4.90 -11.87 14.36
C ASN A 149 -6.03 -11.50 15.35
N PHE A 150 -6.98 -10.73 14.91
CA PHE A 150 -8.12 -10.24 15.69
C PHE A 150 -9.33 -11.20 15.64
N GLY A 151 -9.28 -12.23 14.82
CA GLY A 151 -10.26 -13.31 14.78
C GLY A 151 -10.20 -14.24 16.00
N SER A 152 -11.03 -15.27 16.01
CA SER A 152 -11.12 -16.23 17.12
C SER A 152 -9.79 -16.90 17.45
N VAL A 153 -8.95 -17.16 16.45
CA VAL A 153 -7.63 -17.79 16.62
C VAL A 153 -6.73 -16.90 17.51
N GLY A 154 -6.57 -15.65 17.16
CA GLY A 154 -5.74 -14.71 17.95
C GLY A 154 -6.36 -14.39 19.31
N GLN A 155 -7.70 -14.32 19.40
CA GLN A 155 -8.40 -14.14 20.66
C GLN A 155 -8.15 -15.29 21.64
N ASN A 156 -8.04 -16.50 21.17
CA ASN A 156 -7.74 -17.68 21.97
C ASN A 156 -6.26 -17.83 22.32
N LYS A 157 -5.35 -17.24 21.51
CA LYS A 157 -3.90 -17.40 21.69
C LYS A 157 -3.38 -16.54 22.84
N ASN A 158 -3.67 -15.24 22.82
CA ASN A 158 -3.27 -14.30 23.88
C ASN A 158 -4.08 -12.99 23.85
N ALA A 159 -3.94 -12.20 24.93
CA ALA A 159 -4.63 -10.92 25.09
C ALA A 159 -4.16 -9.88 24.04
N ASP A 160 -2.88 -9.94 23.63
CA ASP A 160 -2.27 -8.96 22.73
C ASP A 160 -2.53 -9.26 21.26
N ARG A 161 -3.24 -10.35 20.94
CA ARG A 161 -3.51 -10.79 19.56
C ARG A 161 -2.27 -11.08 18.71
N LEU A 162 -1.08 -10.98 19.28
CA LEU A 162 0.18 -11.27 18.59
C LEU A 162 0.28 -12.76 18.28
N MET A 163 0.37 -13.11 17.00
CA MET A 163 0.50 -14.49 16.55
C MET A 163 1.95 -14.93 16.59
N ASP A 164 2.83 -14.12 16.01
CA ASP A 164 4.28 -14.34 16.01
C ASP A 164 5.02 -13.06 15.64
N SER A 165 6.34 -13.07 15.84
CA SER A 165 7.23 -12.00 15.40
C SER A 165 8.54 -12.57 14.89
N TYR A 166 9.02 -12.03 13.78
CA TYR A 166 10.30 -12.41 13.16
C TYR A 166 11.28 -11.27 13.30
N THR A 167 12.45 -11.55 13.89
CA THR A 167 13.56 -10.59 13.93
C THR A 167 14.53 -10.91 12.80
N ILE A 168 14.79 -9.92 11.95
CA ILE A 168 15.68 -10.03 10.80
C ILE A 168 16.83 -9.06 11.04
N GLU A 169 18.03 -9.61 11.23
CA GLU A 169 19.24 -8.83 11.52
C GLU A 169 19.80 -8.19 10.24
N ASP A 170 20.37 -7.00 10.40
CA ASP A 170 21.10 -6.26 9.36
C ASP A 170 20.30 -6.06 8.06
N SER A 171 18.97 -5.94 8.16
CA SER A 171 18.08 -5.67 7.03
C SER A 171 16.90 -4.81 7.45
N LEU A 172 16.43 -3.96 6.54
CA LEU A 172 15.30 -3.06 6.72
C LEU A 172 14.14 -3.48 5.81
N TYR A 173 12.92 -3.53 6.37
CA TYR A 173 11.69 -3.76 5.62
C TYR A 173 10.75 -2.57 5.80
N PRO A 174 10.96 -1.50 5.03
CA PRO A 174 10.16 -0.26 5.14
C PRO A 174 8.76 -0.39 4.58
N THR A 175 8.43 -1.50 3.91
CA THR A 175 7.12 -1.73 3.32
C THR A 175 6.68 -3.16 3.57
N VAL A 176 5.50 -3.32 4.17
CA VAL A 176 4.83 -4.61 4.39
C VAL A 176 3.39 -4.52 3.89
N LYS A 177 2.92 -5.54 3.14
CA LYS A 177 1.59 -5.51 2.51
C LYS A 177 0.94 -6.88 2.51
N PHE A 178 -0.33 -6.94 2.88
CA PHE A 178 -1.20 -8.06 2.54
C PHE A 178 -1.52 -7.98 1.05
N ILE A 179 -1.04 -8.93 0.27
CA ILE A 179 -1.36 -9.01 -1.17
C ILE A 179 -2.68 -9.76 -1.41
N ASP A 180 -3.12 -10.52 -0.45
CA ASP A 180 -4.46 -11.09 -0.26
C ASP A 180 -4.70 -11.29 1.25
N ASN A 181 -5.83 -11.90 1.65
CA ASN A 181 -6.13 -12.07 3.08
C ASN A 181 -5.15 -12.98 3.84
N ASP A 182 -4.39 -13.81 3.15
CA ASP A 182 -3.54 -14.85 3.75
C ASP A 182 -2.07 -14.77 3.32
N THR A 183 -1.70 -13.81 2.48
CA THR A 183 -0.33 -13.68 1.97
C THR A 183 0.21 -12.28 2.26
N ILE A 184 1.37 -12.22 2.92
CA ILE A 184 2.09 -11.00 3.23
C ILE A 184 3.33 -10.92 2.35
N ALA A 185 3.58 -9.74 1.76
CA ALA A 185 4.83 -9.38 1.10
C ALA A 185 5.56 -8.31 1.92
N CYS A 186 6.80 -8.59 2.29
CA CYS A 186 7.68 -7.67 2.99
C CYS A 186 8.81 -7.28 2.05
N PHE A 187 8.88 -5.99 1.71
CA PHE A 187 9.88 -5.45 0.79
C PHE A 187 11.05 -4.87 1.59
N GLY A 188 12.20 -5.52 1.49
CA GLY A 188 13.41 -5.17 2.24
C GLY A 188 14.51 -4.60 1.35
N ASP A 189 15.57 -4.11 1.99
CA ASP A 189 16.75 -3.56 1.31
C ASP A 189 17.62 -4.63 0.64
N LYS A 190 17.47 -5.91 1.03
CA LYS A 190 18.25 -7.04 0.51
C LYS A 190 17.43 -8.09 -0.20
N ASP A 191 16.16 -8.24 0.21
CA ASP A 191 15.26 -9.27 -0.31
C ASP A 191 13.79 -8.84 -0.21
N ILE A 192 12.91 -9.62 -0.87
CA ILE A 192 11.48 -9.58 -0.65
C ILE A 192 11.10 -10.90 0.01
N ARG A 193 10.45 -10.86 1.17
CA ARG A 193 9.96 -12.05 1.86
C ARG A 193 8.47 -12.19 1.73
N LEU A 194 8.04 -13.38 1.38
CA LEU A 194 6.62 -13.73 1.33
C LEU A 194 6.30 -14.68 2.49
N TYR A 195 5.22 -14.35 3.20
CA TYR A 195 4.69 -15.17 4.28
C TYR A 195 3.27 -15.60 3.95
N THR A 196 2.89 -16.81 4.36
CA THR A 196 1.48 -17.17 4.49
C THR A 196 1.01 -16.88 5.91
N MET A 197 -0.21 -16.39 6.07
CA MET A 197 -0.82 -16.11 7.37
C MET A 197 -2.29 -16.53 7.38
N VAL A 198 -2.56 -17.84 7.24
CA VAL A 198 -3.94 -18.37 7.39
C VAL A 198 -4.38 -18.22 8.85
N GLU A 199 -3.60 -18.75 9.78
CA GLU A 199 -3.78 -18.60 11.22
C GLU A 199 -2.57 -17.90 11.84
N GLU A 200 -1.38 -18.46 11.59
CA GLU A 200 -0.09 -17.98 12.04
C GLU A 200 0.81 -17.66 10.84
N PRO A 201 1.70 -16.66 10.94
CA PRO A 201 2.62 -16.35 9.86
C PRO A 201 3.65 -17.47 9.68
N LYS A 202 3.92 -17.85 8.42
CA LYS A 202 4.97 -18.81 8.04
C LYS A 202 5.70 -18.28 6.82
N GLU A 203 7.02 -18.21 6.89
CA GLU A 203 7.82 -17.84 5.72
C GLU A 203 7.59 -18.83 4.59
N LYS A 204 7.24 -18.30 3.42
CA LYS A 204 6.93 -19.06 2.22
C LYS A 204 8.11 -19.08 1.25
N THR A 205 8.72 -17.93 1.04
CA THR A 205 9.87 -17.79 0.15
C THR A 205 10.58 -16.46 0.36
N VAL A 206 11.84 -16.41 -0.03
CA VAL A 206 12.69 -15.22 -0.03
C VAL A 206 13.17 -15.00 -1.48
N ILE A 207 13.00 -13.79 -1.97
CA ILE A 207 13.47 -13.34 -3.29
C ILE A 207 14.64 -12.42 -3.06
N ASP A 208 15.84 -12.89 -3.32
CA ASP A 208 17.10 -12.14 -3.17
C ASP A 208 17.16 -11.03 -4.24
N LEU A 209 17.47 -9.81 -3.84
CA LEU A 209 17.66 -8.68 -4.77
C LEU A 209 19.02 -8.72 -5.47
N GLU A 210 19.93 -9.62 -5.07
CA GLU A 210 21.28 -9.77 -5.66
C GLU A 210 22.05 -8.43 -5.64
N GLY A 211 21.88 -7.67 -4.55
CA GLY A 211 22.53 -6.36 -4.35
C GLY A 211 21.89 -5.21 -5.15
N ARG A 212 20.73 -5.42 -5.78
CA ARG A 212 19.99 -4.34 -6.44
C ARG A 212 19.24 -3.51 -5.43
N GLU A 213 19.19 -2.20 -5.64
CA GLU A 213 18.43 -1.27 -4.84
C GLU A 213 17.06 -1.03 -5.48
N MET A 214 15.99 -1.31 -4.73
CA MET A 214 14.62 -1.04 -5.17
C MET A 214 14.36 0.47 -5.20
N GLN A 215 13.92 0.97 -6.36
CA GLN A 215 13.51 2.37 -6.55
C GLN A 215 11.98 2.54 -6.42
N GLY A 216 11.25 1.44 -6.49
CA GLY A 216 9.81 1.39 -6.32
C GLY A 216 9.34 -0.06 -6.28
N VAL A 217 8.22 -0.31 -5.61
CA VAL A 217 7.63 -1.64 -5.47
C VAL A 217 6.21 -1.65 -6.00
N PHE A 218 5.75 -2.81 -6.43
CA PHE A 218 4.37 -3.05 -6.85
C PHE A 218 3.93 -4.45 -6.44
N TYR A 219 2.64 -4.58 -6.18
CA TYR A 219 2.07 -5.84 -5.71
C TYR A 219 0.55 -5.88 -5.96
N ASN A 220 0.03 -7.08 -6.03
CA ASN A 220 -1.37 -7.42 -5.89
C ASN A 220 -1.47 -8.93 -5.56
N SER A 221 -2.66 -9.50 -5.53
CA SER A 221 -2.87 -10.92 -5.21
C SER A 221 -2.20 -11.91 -6.18
N THR A 222 -1.79 -11.48 -7.37
CA THR A 222 -1.19 -12.34 -8.42
C THR A 222 0.31 -12.18 -8.54
N CYS A 223 0.86 -11.02 -8.16
CA CYS A 223 2.28 -10.74 -8.31
C CYS A 223 2.82 -9.76 -7.26
N VAL A 224 4.13 -9.83 -7.09
CA VAL A 224 4.95 -8.84 -6.41
C VAL A 224 6.12 -8.47 -7.30
N GLY A 225 6.65 -7.27 -7.15
CA GLY A 225 7.81 -6.87 -7.92
C GLY A 225 8.37 -5.52 -7.54
N TYR A 226 9.44 -5.17 -8.23
CA TYR A 226 10.13 -3.91 -8.02
C TYR A 226 10.75 -3.39 -9.31
N ILE A 227 11.04 -2.10 -9.32
CA ILE A 227 11.85 -1.44 -10.33
C ILE A 227 13.19 -1.04 -9.69
N ALA A 228 14.29 -1.31 -10.39
CA ALA A 228 15.64 -0.97 -9.97
C ALA A 228 16.41 -0.30 -11.10
N LEU A 229 17.49 0.40 -10.78
CA LEU A 229 18.41 0.91 -11.80
C LEU A 229 19.00 -0.27 -12.59
N ALA A 230 19.12 -0.08 -13.88
CA ALA A 230 19.73 -1.08 -14.75
C ALA A 230 21.26 -1.05 -14.61
N ASP A 231 21.91 -2.19 -14.89
CA ASP A 231 23.36 -2.29 -14.88
C ASP A 231 23.98 -1.33 -15.89
N SER A 232 25.16 -0.81 -15.55
CA SER A 232 25.93 0.07 -16.44
C SER A 232 26.17 -0.61 -17.79
N GLY A 233 25.82 0.07 -18.88
CA GLY A 233 25.98 -0.46 -20.25
C GLY A 233 24.82 -1.32 -20.75
N SER A 234 23.74 -1.51 -19.99
CA SER A 234 22.56 -2.30 -20.41
C SER A 234 21.71 -1.64 -21.53
N GLY A 235 21.93 -0.34 -21.82
CA GLY A 235 21.14 0.40 -22.80
C GLY A 235 19.74 0.82 -22.30
N SER A 236 19.38 0.49 -21.07
CA SER A 236 18.16 0.90 -20.40
C SER A 236 18.47 1.63 -19.09
N LYS A 237 17.55 2.47 -18.63
CA LYS A 237 17.70 3.21 -17.36
C LYS A 237 17.31 2.35 -16.16
N TYR A 238 16.29 1.53 -16.32
CA TYR A 238 15.71 0.68 -15.29
C TYR A 238 15.50 -0.74 -15.77
N LYS A 239 15.35 -1.65 -14.81
CA LYS A 239 14.77 -3.00 -14.98
C LYS A 239 13.59 -3.18 -14.03
N ILE A 240 12.51 -3.75 -14.53
CA ILE A 240 11.30 -4.08 -13.78
C ILE A 240 11.32 -5.60 -13.58
N TYR A 241 11.39 -6.03 -12.34
CA TYR A 241 11.42 -7.44 -11.93
C TYR A 241 10.06 -7.85 -11.40
N THR A 242 9.45 -8.87 -12.01
CA THR A 242 8.12 -9.35 -11.64
C THR A 242 8.19 -10.80 -11.19
N TYR A 243 7.55 -11.09 -10.06
CA TYR A 243 7.44 -12.42 -9.47
C TYR A 243 5.97 -12.73 -9.20
N GLY A 244 5.60 -14.00 -9.27
CA GLY A 244 4.28 -14.45 -8.81
C GLY A 244 4.17 -14.40 -7.28
N SER A 245 2.95 -14.49 -6.76
CA SER A 245 2.69 -14.58 -5.30
C SER A 245 3.29 -15.84 -4.64
N ASN A 246 3.86 -16.76 -5.42
CA ASN A 246 4.63 -17.92 -4.96
C ASN A 246 6.16 -17.68 -5.00
N GLY A 247 6.62 -16.48 -5.35
CA GLY A 247 8.03 -16.11 -5.49
C GLY A 247 8.70 -16.54 -6.80
N SER A 248 7.98 -17.20 -7.72
CA SER A 248 8.57 -17.56 -9.03
C SER A 248 8.73 -16.34 -9.93
N GLN A 249 9.92 -16.14 -10.49
CA GLN A 249 10.15 -15.03 -11.44
C GLN A 249 9.28 -15.20 -12.68
N LYS A 250 8.52 -14.16 -13.03
CA LYS A 250 7.64 -14.10 -14.21
C LYS A 250 8.32 -13.41 -15.38
N SER A 251 8.95 -12.25 -15.10
CA SER A 251 9.61 -11.47 -16.16
C SER A 251 10.65 -10.50 -15.60
N VAL A 252 11.54 -10.06 -16.50
CA VAL A 252 12.41 -8.90 -16.30
C VAL A 252 12.27 -8.02 -17.54
N VAL A 253 11.83 -6.77 -17.37
CA VAL A 253 11.59 -5.84 -18.46
C VAL A 253 12.60 -4.69 -18.37
N SER A 254 13.29 -4.39 -19.50
CA SER A 254 14.11 -3.20 -19.63
C SER A 254 13.22 -1.97 -19.85
N TYR A 255 13.43 -0.91 -19.08
CA TYR A 255 12.65 0.31 -19.13
C TYR A 255 13.57 1.55 -19.17
N SER A 256 13.30 2.48 -20.09
CA SER A 256 14.21 3.61 -20.32
C SER A 256 13.61 4.97 -20.00
N ASP A 257 12.28 5.07 -19.95
CA ASP A 257 11.61 6.33 -19.68
C ASP A 257 11.65 6.70 -18.20
N SER A 258 11.41 7.94 -17.86
CA SER A 258 11.20 8.37 -16.48
C SER A 258 9.84 7.90 -15.99
N TYR A 259 9.70 7.66 -14.69
CA TYR A 259 8.42 7.30 -14.10
C TYR A 259 8.22 8.02 -12.76
N ASP A 260 6.97 8.28 -12.43
CA ASP A 260 6.54 8.84 -11.16
C ASP A 260 5.86 7.76 -10.30
N LYS A 261 5.18 6.81 -10.94
CA LYS A 261 4.45 5.73 -10.27
C LYS A 261 4.63 4.40 -11.02
N ILE A 262 4.71 3.32 -10.24
CA ILE A 262 4.59 1.95 -10.74
C ILE A 262 3.67 1.17 -9.81
N TYR A 263 2.75 0.41 -10.37
CA TYR A 263 1.85 -0.44 -9.58
C TYR A 263 1.32 -1.61 -10.40
N ALA A 264 0.86 -2.66 -9.70
CA ALA A 264 0.20 -3.80 -10.30
C ALA A 264 -1.32 -3.64 -10.23
N ALA A 265 -2.00 -3.89 -11.33
CA ALA A 265 -3.45 -3.89 -11.40
C ALA A 265 -3.92 -5.05 -12.28
N GLN A 266 -4.83 -5.87 -11.77
CA GLN A 266 -5.23 -7.11 -12.45
C GLN A 266 -3.99 -7.98 -12.79
N ASP A 267 -3.80 -8.36 -14.05
CA ASP A 267 -2.65 -9.13 -14.56
C ASP A 267 -1.62 -8.23 -15.31
N GLU A 268 -1.48 -6.97 -14.87
CA GLU A 268 -0.68 -5.97 -15.55
C GLU A 268 0.17 -5.15 -14.58
N ILE A 269 1.26 -4.61 -15.11
CA ILE A 269 2.12 -3.64 -14.44
C ILE A 269 1.98 -2.33 -15.19
N ILE A 270 1.55 -1.29 -14.49
CA ILE A 270 1.33 0.04 -15.03
C ILE A 270 2.42 0.96 -14.54
N VAL A 271 3.10 1.61 -15.47
CA VAL A 271 4.16 2.58 -15.21
C VAL A 271 3.70 3.93 -15.74
N VAL A 272 3.57 4.90 -14.88
CA VAL A 272 3.10 6.25 -15.21
C VAL A 272 4.25 7.22 -14.98
N GLY A 273 4.60 7.97 -16.02
CA GLY A 273 5.53 9.08 -15.95
C GLY A 273 4.80 10.42 -16.07
N ASP A 274 5.56 11.50 -16.24
CA ASP A 274 4.99 12.87 -16.33
C ASP A 274 3.96 12.99 -17.48
N MET A 275 4.29 12.49 -18.67
CA MET A 275 3.41 12.47 -19.85
C MET A 275 3.31 11.08 -20.48
N ASP A 276 4.03 10.10 -19.99
CA ASP A 276 4.15 8.79 -20.61
C ASP A 276 3.48 7.72 -19.75
N CYS A 277 2.83 6.76 -20.39
CA CYS A 277 2.33 5.55 -19.76
C CYS A 277 2.77 4.32 -20.51
N SER A 278 3.26 3.34 -19.77
CA SER A 278 3.56 2.00 -20.29
C SER A 278 2.83 0.95 -19.47
N ILE A 279 2.22 0.00 -20.16
CA ILE A 279 1.50 -1.14 -19.53
C ILE A 279 2.16 -2.42 -20.03
N PHE A 280 2.57 -3.25 -19.07
CA PHE A 280 3.19 -4.55 -19.33
C PHE A 280 2.31 -5.67 -18.80
N ARG A 281 2.23 -6.79 -19.50
CA ARG A 281 1.68 -8.04 -18.95
C ARG A 281 2.68 -8.65 -17.99
N LEU A 282 2.22 -9.53 -17.09
CA LEU A 282 3.11 -10.20 -16.12
C LEU A 282 4.24 -11.01 -16.78
N ASN A 283 4.06 -11.45 -18.03
CA ASN A 283 5.12 -12.13 -18.79
C ASN A 283 6.17 -11.17 -19.42
N GLY A 284 6.05 -9.86 -19.14
CA GLY A 284 6.98 -8.83 -19.62
C GLY A 284 6.67 -8.27 -21.01
N SER A 285 5.67 -8.78 -21.73
CA SER A 285 5.28 -8.20 -23.02
C SER A 285 4.60 -6.85 -22.84
N THR A 286 4.96 -5.88 -23.67
CA THR A 286 4.31 -4.56 -23.68
C THR A 286 2.89 -4.72 -24.23
N LYS A 287 1.90 -4.27 -23.45
CA LYS A 287 0.50 -4.16 -23.89
C LYS A 287 0.24 -2.79 -24.49
N PHE A 288 0.78 -1.74 -23.89
CA PHE A 288 0.54 -0.37 -24.28
C PHE A 288 1.75 0.51 -23.97
N LYS A 289 2.04 1.48 -24.83
CA LYS A 289 3.00 2.54 -24.57
C LYS A 289 2.57 3.77 -25.33
N TYR A 290 2.38 4.90 -24.65
CA TYR A 290 1.91 6.13 -25.26
C TYR A 290 2.38 7.37 -24.49
N SER A 291 2.69 8.45 -25.22
CA SER A 291 2.97 9.76 -24.69
C SER A 291 1.75 10.66 -24.87
N PHE A 292 1.19 11.09 -23.77
CA PHE A 292 0.00 11.94 -23.73
C PHE A 292 0.37 13.41 -23.96
N PRO A 293 -0.54 14.23 -24.49
CA PRO A 293 -0.27 15.66 -24.69
C PRO A 293 -0.36 16.49 -23.42
N LYS A 294 -0.80 15.89 -22.30
CA LYS A 294 -0.99 16.53 -20.99
C LYS A 294 -0.31 15.71 -19.90
N LYS A 295 0.08 16.40 -18.84
CA LYS A 295 0.67 15.79 -17.66
C LYS A 295 -0.32 14.83 -16.99
N LEU A 296 0.16 13.61 -16.74
CA LEU A 296 -0.59 12.54 -16.12
C LEU A 296 -0.56 12.69 -14.59
N VAL A 297 -1.69 12.38 -13.98
CA VAL A 297 -1.80 12.16 -12.54
C VAL A 297 -1.84 10.65 -12.26
N ASN A 298 -2.61 9.91 -13.06
CA ASN A 298 -2.69 8.45 -12.97
C ASN A 298 -3.33 7.83 -14.24
N VAL A 299 -3.12 6.52 -14.43
CA VAL A 299 -3.80 5.72 -15.46
C VAL A 299 -4.22 4.42 -14.79
N VAL A 300 -5.50 4.17 -14.63
CA VAL A 300 -6.01 3.00 -13.89
C VAL A 300 -6.92 2.16 -14.79
N PRO A 301 -6.87 0.81 -14.70
CA PRO A 301 -7.80 -0.04 -15.45
C PRO A 301 -9.22 0.24 -15.01
N ASP A 302 -10.13 0.23 -15.97
CA ASP A 302 -11.57 0.23 -15.71
C ASP A 302 -12.08 -1.21 -15.46
N ALA A 303 -13.34 -1.33 -15.09
CA ALA A 303 -14.02 -2.62 -14.93
C ALA A 303 -13.97 -3.46 -16.22
N ASN A 304 -14.00 -2.82 -17.39
CA ASN A 304 -13.77 -3.44 -18.69
C ASN A 304 -12.26 -3.64 -18.93
N LYS A 305 -11.83 -4.87 -19.13
CA LYS A 305 -10.40 -5.27 -19.22
C LYS A 305 -9.54 -4.56 -20.27
N GLU A 306 -10.15 -3.85 -21.22
CA GLU A 306 -9.44 -3.13 -22.30
C GLU A 306 -9.63 -1.62 -22.21
N GLU A 307 -10.30 -1.14 -21.16
CA GLU A 307 -10.54 0.28 -20.91
C GLU A 307 -9.72 0.78 -19.74
N TYR A 308 -9.24 2.02 -19.84
CA TYR A 308 -8.44 2.67 -18.81
C TYR A 308 -8.96 4.08 -18.56
N VAL A 309 -9.06 4.44 -17.32
CA VAL A 309 -9.31 5.81 -16.89
C VAL A 309 -7.98 6.54 -16.84
N VAL A 310 -7.78 7.49 -17.72
CA VAL A 310 -6.61 8.38 -17.78
C VAL A 310 -6.95 9.67 -17.04
N ILE A 311 -6.25 9.93 -15.97
CA ILE A 311 -6.42 11.12 -15.14
C ILE A 311 -5.24 12.05 -15.40
N SER A 312 -5.50 13.23 -15.94
CA SER A 312 -4.54 14.32 -16.11
C SER A 312 -4.83 15.45 -15.12
N GLU A 313 -3.97 16.45 -15.05
CA GLU A 313 -4.18 17.63 -14.18
C GLU A 313 -5.47 18.40 -14.49
N SER A 314 -5.99 18.30 -15.71
CA SER A 314 -7.11 19.09 -16.19
C SER A 314 -8.36 18.31 -16.57
N GLU A 315 -8.24 17.01 -16.79
CA GLU A 315 -9.37 16.19 -17.26
C GLU A 315 -9.19 14.71 -16.90
N THR A 316 -10.31 14.02 -16.89
CA THR A 316 -10.37 12.55 -16.81
C THR A 316 -11.02 12.04 -18.07
N GLN A 317 -10.46 11.02 -18.71
CA GLN A 317 -10.99 10.40 -19.93
C GLN A 317 -10.86 8.88 -19.86
N ILE A 318 -11.79 8.18 -20.52
CA ILE A 318 -11.70 6.74 -20.70
C ILE A 318 -11.11 6.47 -22.09
N ILE A 319 -10.10 5.61 -22.14
CA ILE A 319 -9.50 5.13 -23.37
C ILE A 319 -9.69 3.62 -23.51
N ALA A 320 -10.04 3.15 -24.69
CA ALA A 320 -10.07 1.73 -25.02
C ALA A 320 -8.82 1.37 -25.81
N LEU A 321 -8.11 0.34 -25.37
CA LEU A 321 -6.99 -0.22 -26.14
C LEU A 321 -7.54 -1.23 -27.14
N LYS A 322 -7.31 -0.97 -28.42
CA LYS A 322 -7.73 -1.84 -29.52
C LYS A 322 -6.62 -2.80 -29.91
#